data_c94818768a5b20082d53d48ca01b54ac
#
_entry.id   c94818768a5b20082d53d48ca01b54ac
#
_cell.length_a   1.000
_cell.length_b   1.000
_cell.length_c   1.000
_cell.angle_alpha   90.00
_cell.angle_beta   90.00
_cell.angle_gamma   90.00
#
_symmetry.space_group_name_H-M   'P 1'
#
loop_
_entity.id
_entity.type
_entity.pdbx_description
1 polymer ?
#
loop_
_entity_poly.entity_id
_entity_poly.type
_entity_poly.pdbx_seq_one_letter_code
_entity_poly.pdbx_strand_id
1 'polypeptide(L)'
;MRRYHHLGIPTTEPRAEERHLPHLKVHVSGYDTSPYRVEWMRFDPDAPYPLIVKTVPHVAFEVDDLAAELVGQHVIIPPNSPSPGITVAFIEHNGAPVEFLQIVPSSDRVSGTPNQD
;
A
#
# COMPACT_ATOMS: atom_id res chain seq x y z
N MET A 1 -8.40 2.34 -15.62
CA MET A 1 -8.77 3.57 -14.86
C MET A 1 -8.17 3.50 -13.46
N ARG A 2 -7.68 4.64 -12.97
CA ARG A 2 -7.10 4.71 -11.63
C ARG A 2 -8.11 5.35 -10.69
N ARG A 3 -8.28 4.76 -9.50
CA ARG A 3 -9.18 5.29 -8.48
C ARG A 3 -8.35 5.55 -7.22
N TYR A 4 -8.47 6.73 -6.66
CA TYR A 4 -7.75 7.07 -5.42
C TYR A 4 -8.09 6.06 -4.33
N HIS A 5 -7.07 5.51 -3.68
CA HIS A 5 -7.26 4.56 -2.59
C HIS A 5 -6.86 5.15 -1.24
N HIS A 6 -5.66 5.69 -1.14
CA HIS A 6 -5.22 6.31 0.10
C HIS A 6 -3.97 7.16 -0.12
N LEU A 7 -3.64 7.94 0.90
CA LEU A 7 -2.38 8.67 0.99
C LEU A 7 -1.62 8.12 2.19
N GLY A 8 -0.45 7.55 1.96
CA GLY A 8 0.39 7.01 3.01
C GLY A 8 1.45 8.02 3.41
N ILE A 9 1.55 8.32 4.71
CA ILE A 9 2.48 9.30 5.24
C ILE A 9 3.41 8.62 6.23
N PRO A 10 4.70 8.51 5.92
CA PRO A 10 5.66 7.96 6.87
C PRO A 10 5.81 8.86 8.08
N THR A 11 5.97 8.27 9.24
CA THR A 11 6.20 8.99 10.48
C THR A 11 7.12 8.17 11.38
N THR A 12 7.86 8.86 12.25
CA THR A 12 8.63 8.21 13.30
C THR A 12 7.92 8.30 14.65
N GLU A 13 6.77 8.97 14.71
CA GLU A 13 6.05 9.20 15.95
C GLU A 13 4.98 8.14 16.16
N PRO A 14 4.98 7.42 17.30
CA PRO A 14 3.91 6.48 17.60
C PRO A 14 2.56 7.18 17.71
N ARG A 15 1.52 6.52 17.27
CA ARG A 15 0.15 7.04 17.33
C ARG A 15 -0.72 6.07 18.13
N ALA A 16 -1.76 6.61 18.76
CA ALA A 16 -2.54 5.86 19.74
C ALA A 16 -3.26 4.64 19.15
N GLU A 17 -3.71 4.75 17.90
CA GLU A 17 -4.50 3.70 17.28
C GLU A 17 -3.69 2.84 16.32
N GLU A 18 -2.38 2.82 16.46
CA GLU A 18 -1.54 2.03 15.58
C GLU A 18 -1.89 0.54 15.66
N ARG A 19 -1.85 -0.10 14.49
CA ARG A 19 -1.91 -1.55 14.39
C ARG A 19 -0.62 -2.04 13.77
N HIS A 20 0.09 -2.92 14.47
CA HIS A 20 1.35 -3.46 13.96
C HIS A 20 1.07 -4.59 12.98
N LEU A 21 1.68 -4.52 11.81
CA LEU A 21 1.63 -5.56 10.79
C LEU A 21 3.03 -6.16 10.69
N PRO A 22 3.34 -7.18 11.53
CA PRO A 22 4.73 -7.66 11.63
C PRO A 22 5.25 -8.27 10.33
N HIS A 23 4.38 -8.88 9.54
CA HIS A 23 4.79 -9.45 8.25
C HIS A 23 5.18 -8.37 7.24
N LEU A 24 4.72 -7.14 7.43
CA LEU A 24 5.06 -6.01 6.58
C LEU A 24 6.02 -5.04 7.27
N LYS A 25 6.35 -5.29 8.54
CA LYS A 25 7.30 -4.48 9.33
C LYS A 25 6.89 -3.01 9.38
N VAL A 26 5.61 -2.76 9.64
CA VAL A 26 5.07 -1.41 9.71
C VAL A 26 3.92 -1.34 10.70
N HIS A 27 3.81 -0.20 11.37
CA HIS A 27 2.64 0.16 12.18
C HIS A 27 1.81 1.13 11.37
N VAL A 28 0.51 0.90 11.25
CA VAL A 28 -0.38 1.74 10.45
C VAL A 28 -1.52 2.28 11.31
N SER A 29 -2.03 3.45 10.93
CA SER A 29 -3.15 4.07 11.64
C SER A 29 -3.84 5.08 10.75
N GLY A 30 -5.12 5.32 11.03
CA GLY A 30 -5.87 6.43 10.44
C GLY A 30 -6.69 6.10 9.21
N TYR A 31 -6.37 5.04 8.48
CA TYR A 31 -7.05 4.76 7.21
C TYR A 31 -8.57 4.67 7.38
N ASP A 32 -9.01 3.89 8.38
CA ASP A 32 -10.43 3.61 8.55
C ASP A 32 -11.22 4.79 9.10
N THR A 33 -10.55 5.72 9.76
CA THR A 33 -11.22 6.85 10.42
C THR A 33 -11.09 8.16 9.66
N SER A 34 -10.25 8.21 8.65
CA SER A 34 -10.04 9.43 7.86
C SER A 34 -11.02 9.50 6.70
N PRO A 35 -11.78 10.59 6.56
CA PRO A 35 -12.64 10.75 5.38
C PRO A 35 -11.85 10.91 4.09
N TYR A 36 -10.55 11.21 4.19
CA TYR A 36 -9.66 11.36 3.04
C TYR A 36 -8.74 10.18 2.87
N ARG A 37 -8.87 9.14 3.73
CA ARG A 37 -8.05 7.95 3.73
C ARG A 37 -6.57 8.27 3.86
N VAL A 38 -6.25 9.15 4.80
CA VAL A 38 -4.87 9.41 5.17
C VAL A 38 -4.43 8.33 6.13
N GLU A 39 -3.37 7.61 5.73
CA GLU A 39 -2.83 6.51 6.53
C GLU A 39 -1.43 6.87 7.00
N TRP A 40 -1.22 6.86 8.32
CA TRP A 40 0.10 7.06 8.89
C TRP A 40 0.84 5.72 8.95
N MET A 41 2.11 5.73 8.60
CA MET A 41 2.92 4.51 8.51
C MET A 41 4.21 4.72 9.27
N ARG A 42 4.39 3.96 10.35
CA ARG A 42 5.63 3.98 11.14
C ARG A 42 6.34 2.65 10.91
N PHE A 43 7.41 2.71 10.12
CA PHE A 43 8.13 1.50 9.72
C PHE A 43 9.01 1.00 10.84
N ASP A 44 9.10 -0.34 10.97
CA ASP A 44 10.06 -0.95 11.88
C ASP A 44 11.49 -0.61 11.39
N PRO A 45 12.47 -0.55 12.31
CA PRO A 45 13.83 -0.15 11.90
C PRO A 45 14.44 -1.04 10.82
N ASP A 46 14.07 -2.32 10.79
CA ASP A 46 14.60 -3.27 9.81
C ASP A 46 13.69 -3.49 8.61
N ALA A 47 12.71 -2.62 8.39
CA ALA A 47 11.82 -2.75 7.25
C ALA A 47 12.60 -2.65 5.94
N PRO A 48 12.48 -3.65 5.05
CA PRO A 48 13.38 -3.78 3.88
C PRO A 48 12.90 -3.00 2.65
N TYR A 49 12.19 -1.91 2.85
CA TYR A 49 11.66 -1.13 1.73
C TYR A 49 12.66 -0.07 1.30
N PRO A 50 12.59 0.40 0.04
CA PRO A 50 13.41 1.53 -0.42
C PRO A 50 13.25 2.72 0.50
N LEU A 51 14.32 3.49 0.68
CA LEU A 51 14.31 4.63 1.58
C LEU A 51 13.21 5.63 1.23
N ILE A 52 12.97 5.84 -0.07
CA ILE A 52 11.92 6.78 -0.51
C ILE A 52 10.54 6.37 0.00
N VAL A 53 10.26 5.06 0.05
CA VAL A 53 8.97 4.56 0.57
C VAL A 53 8.86 4.80 2.07
N LYS A 54 9.98 4.77 2.78
CA LYS A 54 9.99 4.93 4.24
C LYS A 54 10.05 6.37 4.68
N THR A 55 10.28 7.32 3.77
CA THR A 55 10.51 8.72 4.16
C THR A 55 9.67 9.73 3.40
N VAL A 56 9.12 9.38 2.25
CA VAL A 56 8.33 10.30 1.41
C VAL A 56 6.90 9.82 1.35
N PRO A 57 5.90 10.70 1.53
CA PRO A 57 4.51 10.28 1.38
C PRO A 57 4.24 9.71 0.00
N HIS A 58 3.35 8.72 -0.06
CA HIS A 58 2.96 8.13 -1.34
C HIS A 58 1.45 8.21 -1.52
N VAL A 59 1.02 8.42 -2.77
CA VAL A 59 -0.37 8.31 -3.14
C VAL A 59 -0.60 6.90 -3.70
N ALA A 60 -1.73 6.31 -3.36
CA ALA A 60 -2.08 4.96 -3.78
C ALA A 60 -3.35 4.97 -4.61
N PHE A 61 -3.33 4.24 -5.71
CA PHE A 61 -4.47 4.11 -6.61
C PHE A 61 -4.84 2.65 -6.77
N GLU A 62 -6.14 2.38 -6.75
CA GLU A 62 -6.65 1.09 -7.18
C GLU A 62 -6.72 1.08 -8.69
N VAL A 63 -6.25 0.00 -9.32
CA VAL A 63 -6.22 -0.13 -10.78
C VAL A 63 -6.85 -1.46 -11.19
N ASP A 64 -7.31 -1.51 -12.44
CA ASP A 64 -7.95 -2.72 -12.96
C ASP A 64 -6.93 -3.74 -13.44
N ASP A 65 -5.76 -3.31 -13.90
CA ASP A 65 -4.73 -4.18 -14.45
C ASP A 65 -3.36 -3.66 -14.03
N LEU A 66 -2.82 -4.25 -12.98
CA LEU A 66 -1.55 -3.82 -12.42
C LEU A 66 -0.41 -3.97 -13.41
N ALA A 67 -0.37 -5.09 -14.14
CA ALA A 67 0.71 -5.33 -15.10
C ALA A 67 0.74 -4.23 -16.17
N ALA A 68 -0.43 -3.81 -16.64
CA ALA A 68 -0.52 -2.75 -17.64
C ALA A 68 -0.04 -1.41 -17.08
N GLU A 69 -0.35 -1.13 -15.80
CA GLU A 69 0.08 0.12 -15.17
C GLU A 69 1.59 0.21 -15.04
N LEU A 70 2.27 -0.93 -14.92
CA LEU A 70 3.70 -0.94 -14.69
C LEU A 70 4.55 -0.84 -15.96
N VAL A 71 3.94 -0.98 -17.12
CA VAL A 71 4.67 -0.91 -18.38
C VAL A 71 5.35 0.45 -18.52
N GLY A 72 6.68 0.45 -18.73
CA GLY A 72 7.45 1.67 -18.91
C GLY A 72 7.70 2.45 -17.62
N GLN A 73 7.32 1.94 -16.47
CA GLN A 73 7.52 2.62 -15.20
C GLN A 73 8.80 2.19 -14.51
N HIS A 74 9.31 3.07 -13.65
CA HIS A 74 10.43 2.73 -12.78
C HIS A 74 9.89 2.04 -11.53
N VAL A 75 9.85 0.71 -11.56
CA VAL A 75 9.31 -0.09 -10.47
C VAL A 75 10.34 -0.18 -9.34
N ILE A 76 9.96 0.21 -8.14
CA ILE A 76 10.85 0.18 -6.97
C ILE A 76 10.45 -0.88 -5.97
N ILE A 77 9.19 -1.33 -5.97
CA ILE A 77 8.76 -2.53 -5.25
C ILE A 77 7.94 -3.36 -6.24
N PRO A 78 8.42 -4.55 -6.61
CA PRO A 78 7.71 -5.37 -7.59
C PRO A 78 6.39 -5.89 -7.03
N PRO A 79 5.51 -6.38 -7.90
CA PRO A 79 4.21 -6.88 -7.45
C PRO A 79 4.34 -7.91 -6.35
N ASN A 80 3.54 -7.74 -5.30
CA ASN A 80 3.50 -8.64 -4.16
C ASN A 80 2.11 -8.54 -3.54
N SER A 81 1.76 -9.53 -2.70
CA SER A 81 0.42 -9.60 -2.11
C SER A 81 0.54 -9.48 -0.59
N PRO A 82 0.28 -8.30 -0.03
CA PRO A 82 0.32 -8.12 1.43
C PRO A 82 -0.82 -8.84 2.14
N SER A 83 -1.92 -9.12 1.42
CA SER A 83 -3.03 -9.89 1.96
C SER A 83 -3.75 -10.59 0.81
N PRO A 84 -4.57 -11.62 1.10
CA PRO A 84 -5.29 -12.35 0.04
C PRO A 84 -6.16 -11.40 -0.78
N GLY A 85 -6.11 -11.57 -2.10
CA GLY A 85 -6.92 -10.81 -3.03
C GLY A 85 -6.40 -9.41 -3.34
N ILE A 86 -5.27 -9.00 -2.77
CA ILE A 86 -4.68 -7.69 -3.04
C ILE A 86 -3.27 -7.88 -3.56
N THR A 87 -2.97 -7.31 -4.71
CA THR A 87 -1.61 -7.26 -5.26
C THR A 87 -1.21 -5.82 -5.39
N VAL A 88 -0.02 -5.48 -4.90
CA VAL A 88 0.47 -4.11 -4.90
C VAL A 88 1.84 -4.01 -5.54
N ALA A 89 2.16 -2.83 -6.03
CA ALA A 89 3.50 -2.50 -6.51
C ALA A 89 3.73 -1.01 -6.31
N PHE A 90 4.99 -0.62 -6.18
CA PHE A 90 5.36 0.79 -6.10
C PHE A 90 6.23 1.16 -7.28
N ILE A 91 6.00 2.35 -7.82
CA ILE A 91 6.87 2.98 -8.81
C ILE A 91 7.42 4.28 -8.23
N GLU A 92 8.48 4.78 -8.84
CA GLU A 92 8.94 6.14 -8.58
C GLU A 92 8.57 7.00 -9.78
N HIS A 93 7.87 8.08 -9.49
CA HIS A 93 7.49 9.03 -10.53
C HIS A 93 7.85 10.43 -10.06
N ASN A 94 8.67 11.10 -10.82
CA ASN A 94 9.02 12.50 -10.53
C ASN A 94 9.54 12.70 -9.10
N GLY A 95 10.31 11.72 -8.62
CA GLY A 95 10.89 11.79 -7.28
C GLY A 95 9.95 11.37 -6.15
N ALA A 96 8.76 10.87 -6.45
CA ALA A 96 7.79 10.45 -5.45
C ALA A 96 7.41 8.98 -5.61
N PRO A 97 7.19 8.26 -4.51
CA PRO A 97 6.67 6.90 -4.62
C PRO A 97 5.17 6.94 -4.91
N VAL A 98 4.73 6.06 -5.81
CA VAL A 98 3.31 5.89 -6.13
C VAL A 98 2.99 4.41 -6.01
N GLU A 99 1.92 4.08 -5.32
CA GLU A 99 1.49 2.70 -5.12
C GLU A 99 0.31 2.39 -6.03
N PHE A 100 0.32 1.21 -6.66
CA PHE A 100 -0.85 0.70 -7.36
C PHE A 100 -1.32 -0.57 -6.66
N LEU A 101 -2.65 -0.68 -6.51
CA LEU A 101 -3.29 -1.85 -5.91
C LEU A 101 -4.28 -2.44 -6.91
N GLN A 102 -4.19 -3.74 -7.13
CA GLN A 102 -5.20 -4.48 -7.86
C GLN A 102 -5.92 -5.37 -6.88
N ILE A 103 -7.22 -5.15 -6.71
CA ILE A 103 -8.03 -5.84 -5.71
C ILE A 103 -8.97 -6.78 -6.45
N VAL A 104 -8.89 -8.08 -6.14
CA VAL A 104 -9.79 -9.08 -6.69
C VAL A 104 -11.08 -9.01 -5.89
N PRO A 105 -12.24 -8.80 -6.54
CA PRO A 105 -13.53 -8.79 -5.83
C PRO A 105 -13.74 -10.08 -5.05
N SER A 106 -14.43 -9.98 -3.90
CA SER A 106 -14.69 -11.15 -3.05
C SER A 106 -15.36 -12.27 -3.81
N SER A 107 -16.26 -11.94 -4.74
CA SER A 107 -16.99 -12.94 -5.55
C SER A 107 -16.07 -13.73 -6.48
N ASP A 108 -14.89 -13.20 -6.80
CA ASP A 108 -13.93 -13.85 -7.70
C ASP A 108 -12.85 -14.60 -6.96
N ARG A 109 -12.89 -14.58 -5.62
CA ARG A 109 -11.89 -15.28 -4.82
C ARG A 109 -12.24 -16.74 -4.68
N VAL A 110 -11.22 -17.53 -4.34
CA VAL A 110 -11.43 -18.96 -4.09
C VAL A 110 -12.44 -19.13 -2.96
N SER A 111 -13.38 -20.06 -3.18
CA SER A 111 -14.40 -20.37 -2.19
C SER A 111 -13.76 -20.75 -0.85
N GLY A 112 -14.34 -20.24 0.22
CA GLY A 112 -13.85 -20.50 1.56
C GLY A 112 -12.78 -19.53 2.03
N THR A 113 -12.32 -18.63 1.18
CA THR A 113 -11.36 -17.61 1.59
C THR A 113 -12.10 -16.48 2.28
N PRO A 114 -11.80 -16.19 3.55
CA PRO A 114 -12.45 -15.07 4.22
C PRO A 114 -12.10 -13.75 3.57
N ASN A 115 -13.01 -12.80 3.66
CA ASN A 115 -12.74 -11.45 3.23
C ASN A 115 -11.79 -10.82 4.24
N GLN A 116 -10.66 -10.36 3.77
CA GLN A 116 -9.59 -9.85 4.64
C GLN A 116 -9.49 -8.34 4.63
N ASP A 117 -10.25 -7.66 3.82
CA ASP A 117 -10.07 -6.21 3.63
C ASP A 117 -11.04 -5.37 4.43
#